data_8d2c17c358f8aea003b6d5dfe5109d25
#
_entry.id   8d2c17c358f8aea003b6d5dfe5109d25
#
_cell.length_a   1.000
_cell.length_b   1.000
_cell.length_c   1.000
_cell.angle_alpha   90.00
_cell.angle_beta   90.00
_cell.angle_gamma   90.00
#
_symmetry.space_group_name_H-M   'P 1'
#
loop_
_entity.id
_entity.type
_entity.pdbx_description
1 polymer ?
#
loop_
_entity_poly.entity_id
_entity_poly.type
_entity_poly.pdbx_seq_one_letter_code
_entity_poly.pdbx_strand_id
1 'polypeptide(L)'
;MRYAIPGAVLSVALLVSASSVTAQSVQPLPAERSVDPRSGSPRAAALLREPSSPMVDVIARYQADRGTLLRRYDVPWSAERRQRMRDFYAGWRAQLRAVDFGALGREGQLDYLLIDNRLQHELALLEREQREAAEMAPLMPFADSIAGLQLARRRLETLDAGAAARQLDALTREITRVR
;
A
#
# COMPACT_ATOMS: atom_id res chain seq x y z
N MET A 1 -22.21 37.60 -53.45
CA MET A 1 -21.19 36.83 -54.14
C MET A 1 -21.24 35.40 -53.60
N ARG A 2 -21.71 34.50 -54.45
CA ARG A 2 -21.89 33.08 -54.14
C ARG A 2 -20.66 32.35 -54.68
N TYR A 3 -19.93 31.63 -53.89
CA TYR A 3 -18.90 30.69 -54.33
C TYR A 3 -19.43 29.26 -54.18
N ALA A 4 -19.55 28.61 -55.32
CA ALA A 4 -19.89 27.20 -55.48
C ALA A 4 -18.60 26.37 -55.35
N ILE A 5 -18.65 25.29 -54.60
CA ILE A 5 -17.57 24.28 -54.50
C ILE A 5 -18.02 23.06 -55.29
N PRO A 6 -17.23 22.58 -56.29
CA PRO A 6 -17.55 21.35 -56.99
C PRO A 6 -17.15 20.12 -56.17
N GLY A 7 -18.07 19.17 -56.06
CA GLY A 7 -17.86 17.87 -55.45
C GLY A 7 -16.95 16.96 -56.29
N ALA A 8 -15.92 16.43 -55.71
CA ALA A 8 -15.13 15.32 -56.23
C ALA A 8 -15.59 14.04 -55.54
N VAL A 9 -16.28 13.18 -56.29
CA VAL A 9 -16.64 11.83 -55.86
C VAL A 9 -15.42 10.94 -56.08
N LEU A 10 -14.78 10.52 -54.98
CA LEU A 10 -13.69 9.54 -55.00
C LEU A 10 -14.29 8.17 -54.69
N SER A 11 -14.44 7.34 -55.74
CA SER A 11 -14.82 5.93 -55.62
C SER A 11 -13.63 5.14 -55.10
N VAL A 12 -13.67 4.71 -53.85
CA VAL A 12 -12.70 3.77 -53.23
C VAL A 12 -13.19 2.36 -53.52
N ALA A 13 -12.49 1.67 -54.41
CA ALA A 13 -12.70 0.25 -54.66
C ALA A 13 -12.16 -0.54 -53.47
N LEU A 14 -13.05 -1.25 -52.75
CA LEU A 14 -12.71 -2.14 -51.64
C LEU A 14 -12.18 -3.46 -52.21
N LEU A 15 -10.85 -3.65 -52.22
CA LEU A 15 -10.21 -4.94 -52.44
C LEU A 15 -10.34 -5.80 -51.16
N VAL A 16 -11.29 -6.71 -51.18
CA VAL A 16 -11.41 -7.74 -50.14
C VAL A 16 -10.34 -8.81 -50.38
N SER A 17 -9.21 -8.71 -49.71
CA SER A 17 -8.23 -9.78 -49.64
C SER A 17 -8.71 -10.84 -48.65
N ALA A 18 -9.11 -11.99 -49.13
CA ALA A 18 -9.41 -13.15 -48.34
C ALA A 18 -8.12 -13.68 -47.68
N SER A 19 -7.84 -13.25 -46.47
CA SER A 19 -6.79 -13.88 -45.65
C SER A 19 -7.29 -15.20 -45.12
N SER A 20 -6.68 -16.29 -45.62
CA SER A 20 -6.88 -17.64 -45.11
C SER A 20 -6.44 -17.70 -43.64
N VAL A 21 -7.38 -17.72 -42.74
CA VAL A 21 -7.13 -18.00 -41.32
C VAL A 21 -6.71 -19.46 -41.19
N THR A 22 -5.40 -19.68 -41.11
CA THR A 22 -4.87 -20.99 -40.71
C THR A 22 -5.33 -21.24 -39.25
N ALA A 23 -6.17 -22.23 -39.08
CA ALA A 23 -6.58 -22.70 -37.75
C ALA A 23 -5.32 -23.14 -36.99
N GLN A 24 -4.80 -22.28 -36.13
CA GLN A 24 -3.82 -22.69 -35.13
C GLN A 24 -4.51 -23.68 -34.19
N SER A 25 -4.05 -24.94 -34.25
CA SER A 25 -4.43 -25.93 -33.27
C SER A 25 -4.14 -25.38 -31.88
N VAL A 26 -5.21 -25.08 -31.13
CA VAL A 26 -5.13 -24.77 -29.72
C VAL A 26 -4.48 -25.93 -29.03
N GLN A 27 -3.22 -25.79 -28.61
CA GLN A 27 -2.60 -26.77 -27.73
C GLN A 27 -3.45 -26.83 -26.46
N PRO A 28 -3.86 -28.02 -26.01
CA PRO A 28 -4.57 -28.12 -24.75
C PRO A 28 -3.66 -27.56 -23.66
N LEU A 29 -4.18 -26.64 -22.85
CA LEU A 29 -3.55 -26.19 -21.62
C LEU A 29 -3.08 -27.40 -20.85
N PRO A 30 -1.85 -27.37 -20.26
CA PRO A 30 -1.39 -28.46 -19.41
C PRO A 30 -2.47 -28.70 -18.35
N ALA A 31 -2.88 -29.98 -18.24
CA ALA A 31 -3.97 -30.43 -17.39
C ALA A 31 -3.92 -29.69 -16.05
N GLU A 32 -5.01 -28.99 -15.73
CA GLU A 32 -5.21 -28.40 -14.42
C GLU A 32 -4.82 -29.43 -13.37
N ARG A 33 -3.87 -29.05 -12.50
CA ARG A 33 -3.52 -29.90 -11.35
C ARG A 33 -4.81 -30.09 -10.58
N SER A 34 -5.39 -31.27 -10.69
CA SER A 34 -6.59 -31.64 -9.98
C SER A 34 -6.32 -31.47 -8.48
N VAL A 35 -6.79 -30.37 -7.92
CA VAL A 35 -6.85 -30.19 -6.47
C VAL A 35 -7.81 -31.28 -5.99
N ASP A 36 -7.32 -32.19 -5.16
CA ASP A 36 -8.18 -33.19 -4.54
C ASP A 36 -9.20 -32.43 -3.67
N PRO A 37 -10.51 -32.45 -4.01
CA PRO A 37 -11.52 -31.72 -3.30
C PRO A 37 -11.70 -32.15 -1.84
N ARG A 38 -11.03 -33.21 -1.42
CA ARG A 38 -11.10 -33.78 -0.06
C ARG A 38 -9.94 -33.33 0.84
N SER A 39 -8.87 -32.75 0.27
CA SER A 39 -7.79 -32.17 1.06
C SER A 39 -7.67 -30.69 0.70
N GLY A 40 -8.35 -29.81 1.45
CA GLY A 40 -8.32 -28.36 1.26
C GLY A 40 -6.96 -27.71 1.53
N SER A 41 -5.90 -28.50 1.70
CA SER A 41 -4.54 -27.98 1.92
C SER A 41 -3.60 -28.51 0.84
N PRO A 42 -2.78 -27.66 0.22
CA PRO A 42 -1.72 -28.11 -0.66
C PRO A 42 -0.82 -29.08 0.10
N ARG A 43 -0.42 -30.17 -0.56
CA ARG A 43 0.50 -31.15 0.05
C ARG A 43 1.77 -30.42 0.47
N ALA A 44 2.12 -30.45 1.76
CA ALA A 44 3.33 -29.82 2.29
C ALA A 44 4.60 -30.20 1.49
N ALA A 45 4.66 -31.44 0.97
CA ALA A 45 5.73 -31.91 0.10
C ALA A 45 5.83 -31.18 -1.25
N ALA A 46 4.74 -30.59 -1.75
CA ALA A 46 4.79 -29.79 -2.97
C ALA A 46 5.34 -28.40 -2.70
N LEU A 47 4.99 -27.83 -1.56
CA LEU A 47 5.51 -26.53 -1.10
C LEU A 47 7.02 -26.58 -0.80
N LEU A 48 7.52 -27.74 -0.33
CA LEU A 48 8.94 -27.94 -0.05
C LEU A 48 9.80 -28.13 -1.31
N ARG A 49 9.21 -28.33 -2.47
CA ARG A 49 9.92 -28.51 -3.75
C ARG A 49 10.06 -27.26 -4.58
N GLU A 50 9.35 -26.20 -4.26
CA GLU A 50 9.56 -24.92 -4.92
C GLU A 50 10.81 -24.26 -4.35
N PRO A 51 11.75 -23.79 -5.18
CA PRO A 51 12.88 -23.01 -4.69
C PRO A 51 12.32 -21.80 -3.97
N SER A 52 12.46 -21.76 -2.65
CA SER A 52 12.05 -20.58 -1.88
C SER A 52 13.00 -19.44 -2.18
N SER A 53 12.45 -18.26 -2.41
CA SER A 53 13.25 -17.05 -2.52
C SER A 53 14.11 -16.85 -1.26
N PRO A 54 15.39 -16.47 -1.38
CA PRO A 54 16.21 -16.13 -0.22
C PRO A 54 15.68 -14.92 0.58
N MET A 55 14.68 -14.20 0.03
CA MET A 55 14.03 -13.06 0.67
C MET A 55 12.84 -13.44 1.55
N VAL A 56 12.41 -14.71 1.59
CA VAL A 56 11.22 -15.14 2.34
C VAL A 56 11.32 -14.76 3.82
N ASP A 57 12.45 -15.03 4.47
CA ASP A 57 12.63 -14.72 5.89
C ASP A 57 12.67 -13.21 6.15
N VAL A 58 13.26 -12.45 5.24
CA VAL A 58 13.31 -10.98 5.28
C VAL A 58 11.89 -10.40 5.21
N ILE A 59 11.07 -10.91 4.28
CA ILE A 59 9.69 -10.49 4.11
C ILE A 59 8.83 -10.88 5.31
N ALA A 60 8.98 -12.11 5.81
CA ALA A 60 8.26 -12.57 6.98
C ALA A 60 8.58 -11.71 8.20
N ARG A 61 9.85 -11.38 8.41
CA ARG A 61 10.29 -10.49 9.49
C ARG A 61 9.71 -9.09 9.34
N TYR A 62 9.79 -8.50 8.15
CA TYR A 62 9.17 -7.20 7.86
C TYR A 62 7.68 -7.19 8.20
N GLN A 63 6.94 -8.21 7.77
CA GLN A 63 5.51 -8.32 8.02
C GLN A 63 5.18 -8.42 9.53
N ALA A 64 5.93 -9.25 10.26
CA ALA A 64 5.77 -9.43 11.71
C ALA A 64 6.03 -8.13 12.48
N ASP A 65 7.14 -7.46 12.17
CA ASP A 65 7.53 -6.20 12.80
C ASP A 65 6.53 -5.09 12.48
N ARG A 66 6.11 -4.96 11.20
CA ARG A 66 5.06 -4.02 10.77
C ARG A 66 3.75 -4.26 11.50
N GLY A 67 3.30 -5.51 11.58
CA GLY A 67 2.07 -5.87 12.30
C GLY A 67 2.13 -5.51 13.77
N THR A 68 3.27 -5.70 14.42
CA THR A 68 3.50 -5.34 15.82
C THR A 68 3.43 -3.83 16.02
N LEU A 69 4.09 -3.06 15.16
CA LEU A 69 4.07 -1.60 15.24
C LEU A 69 2.67 -1.04 14.99
N LEU A 70 1.92 -1.55 14.02
CA LEU A 70 0.56 -1.10 13.74
C LEU A 70 -0.40 -1.36 14.90
N ARG A 71 -0.21 -2.45 15.66
CA ARG A 71 -0.97 -2.71 16.89
C ARG A 71 -0.57 -1.79 18.04
N ARG A 72 0.71 -1.41 18.13
CA ARG A 72 1.21 -0.53 19.18
C ARG A 72 0.85 0.93 18.94
N TYR A 73 0.96 1.38 17.69
CA TYR A 73 0.73 2.75 17.27
C TYR A 73 -0.57 2.82 16.43
N ASP A 74 -1.68 2.50 17.06
CA ASP A 74 -2.97 2.34 16.40
C ASP A 74 -3.88 3.58 16.44
N VAL A 75 -3.42 4.69 17.03
CA VAL A 75 -4.16 5.96 17.00
C VAL A 75 -4.00 6.60 15.62
N PRO A 76 -5.07 6.64 14.80
CA PRO A 76 -5.01 7.20 13.47
C PRO A 76 -4.61 8.69 13.51
N TRP A 77 -3.93 9.16 12.47
CA TRP A 77 -3.56 10.58 12.31
C TRP A 77 -2.64 11.15 13.40
N SER A 78 -2.21 10.36 14.38
CA SER A 78 -1.27 10.85 15.39
C SER A 78 0.12 11.10 14.79
N ALA A 79 0.75 12.20 15.20
CA ALA A 79 2.11 12.52 14.78
C ALA A 79 3.11 11.44 15.20
N GLU A 80 2.92 10.85 16.38
CA GLU A 80 3.75 9.76 16.91
C GLU A 80 3.70 8.52 15.99
N ARG A 81 2.50 8.10 15.56
CA ARG A 81 2.34 6.99 14.62
C ARG A 81 3.05 7.26 13.30
N ARG A 82 2.82 8.45 12.71
CA ARG A 82 3.46 8.83 11.45
C ARG A 82 4.98 8.80 11.56
N GLN A 83 5.54 9.41 12.61
CA GLN A 83 6.98 9.43 12.81
C GLN A 83 7.54 8.02 12.98
N ARG A 84 6.92 7.20 13.85
CA ARG A 84 7.39 5.83 14.11
C ARG A 84 7.34 4.93 12.88
N MET A 85 6.27 5.05 12.09
CA MET A 85 6.15 4.28 10.84
C MET A 85 7.12 4.77 9.77
N ARG A 86 7.40 6.07 9.70
CA ARG A 86 8.43 6.63 8.81
C ARG A 86 9.81 6.06 9.14
N ASP A 87 10.19 6.08 10.42
CA ASP A 87 11.47 5.54 10.88
C ASP A 87 11.60 4.05 10.55
N PHE A 88 10.52 3.31 10.76
CA PHE A 88 10.46 1.89 10.44
C PHE A 88 10.65 1.62 8.94
N TYR A 89 9.89 2.26 8.08
CA TYR A 89 10.01 2.04 6.62
C TYR A 89 11.34 2.53 6.07
N ALA A 90 11.84 3.66 6.53
CA ALA A 90 13.15 4.18 6.14
C ALA A 90 14.29 3.25 6.60
N GLY A 91 14.21 2.73 7.82
CA GLY A 91 15.18 1.78 8.36
C GLY A 91 15.19 0.47 7.57
N TRP A 92 14.03 -0.10 7.25
CA TRP A 92 13.93 -1.30 6.41
C TRP A 92 14.47 -1.06 5.01
N ARG A 93 14.20 0.10 4.42
CA ARG A 93 14.73 0.44 3.11
C ARG A 93 16.24 0.62 3.11
N ALA A 94 16.81 1.17 4.17
CA ALA A 94 18.27 1.26 4.33
C ALA A 94 18.91 -0.13 4.43
N GLN A 95 18.31 -1.05 5.19
CA GLN A 95 18.79 -2.44 5.30
C GLN A 95 18.67 -3.18 3.96
N LEU A 96 17.56 -2.98 3.24
CA LEU A 96 17.35 -3.60 1.94
C LEU A 96 18.43 -3.19 0.93
N ARG A 97 18.85 -1.93 0.92
CA ARG A 97 19.92 -1.43 0.04
C ARG A 97 21.30 -2.05 0.33
N ALA A 98 21.50 -2.64 1.49
CA ALA A 98 22.74 -3.36 1.83
C ALA A 98 22.76 -4.80 1.27
N VAL A 99 21.63 -5.29 0.75
CA VAL A 99 21.52 -6.61 0.12
C VAL A 99 22.15 -6.55 -1.27
N ASP A 100 23.05 -7.49 -1.57
CA ASP A 100 23.59 -7.64 -2.92
C ASP A 100 22.53 -8.18 -3.86
N PHE A 101 21.89 -7.27 -4.61
CA PHE A 101 20.86 -7.61 -5.59
C PHE A 101 21.38 -8.56 -6.67
N GLY A 102 22.64 -8.42 -7.09
CA GLY A 102 23.25 -9.25 -8.13
C GLY A 102 23.44 -10.69 -7.70
N ALA A 103 23.64 -10.92 -6.40
CA ALA A 103 23.77 -12.27 -5.83
C ALA A 103 22.42 -12.98 -5.64
N LEU A 104 21.30 -12.25 -5.73
CA LEU A 104 19.97 -12.84 -5.63
C LEU A 104 19.61 -13.58 -6.93
N GLY A 105 19.08 -14.80 -6.83
CA GLY A 105 18.42 -15.44 -7.97
C GLY A 105 17.15 -14.68 -8.40
N ARG A 106 16.59 -15.06 -9.55
CA ARG A 106 15.44 -14.34 -10.16
C ARG A 106 14.29 -14.10 -9.18
N GLU A 107 13.89 -15.12 -8.42
CA GLU A 107 12.81 -14.99 -7.43
C GLU A 107 13.17 -14.00 -6.31
N GLY A 108 14.41 -14.07 -5.81
CA GLY A 108 14.90 -13.11 -4.81
C GLY A 108 14.97 -11.68 -5.33
N GLN A 109 15.32 -11.47 -6.60
CA GLN A 109 15.32 -10.16 -7.24
C GLN A 109 13.89 -9.60 -7.39
N LEU A 110 12.93 -10.45 -7.75
CA LEU A 110 11.51 -10.05 -7.79
C LEU A 110 11.00 -9.62 -6.42
N ASP A 111 11.26 -10.43 -5.40
CA ASP A 111 10.88 -10.12 -4.02
C ASP A 111 11.54 -8.84 -3.51
N TYR A 112 12.82 -8.64 -3.82
CA TYR A 112 13.53 -7.40 -3.50
C TYR A 112 12.83 -6.18 -4.10
N LEU A 113 12.50 -6.24 -5.39
CA LEU A 113 11.81 -5.13 -6.08
C LEU A 113 10.41 -4.88 -5.50
N LEU A 114 9.69 -5.93 -5.17
CA LEU A 114 8.35 -5.82 -4.58
C LEU A 114 8.38 -5.17 -3.19
N ILE A 115 9.32 -5.59 -2.33
CA ILE A 115 9.44 -4.98 -0.99
C ILE A 115 9.97 -3.54 -1.06
N ASP A 116 10.95 -3.22 -1.93
CA ASP A 116 11.41 -1.84 -2.08
C ASP A 116 10.30 -0.92 -2.58
N ASN A 117 9.55 -1.36 -3.58
CA ASN A 117 8.38 -0.62 -4.07
C ASN A 117 7.32 -0.42 -2.96
N ARG A 118 7.06 -1.46 -2.17
CA ARG A 118 6.16 -1.35 -1.02
C ARG A 118 6.63 -0.32 0.00
N LEU A 119 7.90 -0.33 0.35
CA LEU A 119 8.49 0.62 1.30
C LEU A 119 8.42 2.06 0.79
N GLN A 120 8.70 2.28 -0.51
CA GLN A 120 8.56 3.60 -1.15
C GLN A 120 7.12 4.08 -1.11
N HIS A 121 6.18 3.20 -1.46
CA HIS A 121 4.75 3.52 -1.44
C HIS A 121 4.27 3.92 -0.03
N GLU A 122 4.63 3.15 1.00
CA GLU A 122 4.25 3.45 2.38
C GLU A 122 4.84 4.79 2.86
N LEU A 123 6.08 5.11 2.50
CA LEU A 123 6.68 6.41 2.81
C LEU A 123 5.93 7.55 2.12
N ALA A 124 5.59 7.40 0.85
CA ALA A 124 4.80 8.40 0.12
C ALA A 124 3.39 8.59 0.70
N LEU A 125 2.75 7.52 1.19
CA LEU A 125 1.47 7.61 1.89
C LEU A 125 1.58 8.43 3.18
N LEU A 126 2.64 8.21 3.98
CA LEU A 126 2.86 8.99 5.21
C LEU A 126 3.14 10.47 4.93
N GLU A 127 3.85 10.79 3.85
CA GLU A 127 4.06 12.18 3.43
C GLU A 127 2.75 12.84 2.99
N ARG A 128 1.90 12.11 2.27
CA ARG A 128 0.56 12.60 1.90
C ARG A 128 -0.29 12.83 3.14
N GLU A 129 -0.36 11.86 4.06
CA GLU A 129 -1.08 11.98 5.33
C GLU A 129 -0.61 13.21 6.13
N GLN A 130 0.71 13.48 6.12
CA GLN A 130 1.25 14.66 6.81
C GLN A 130 0.79 15.97 6.16
N ARG A 131 0.77 16.06 4.82
CA ARG A 131 0.27 17.26 4.13
C ARG A 131 -1.22 17.47 4.39
N GLU A 132 -2.03 16.42 4.25
CA GLU A 132 -3.45 16.46 4.52
C GLU A 132 -3.75 16.90 5.97
N ALA A 133 -2.98 16.36 6.95
CA ALA A 133 -3.11 16.77 8.33
C ALA A 133 -2.76 18.26 8.54
N ALA A 134 -1.72 18.76 7.87
CA ALA A 134 -1.34 20.17 7.94
C ALA A 134 -2.39 21.10 7.31
N GLU A 135 -3.00 20.68 6.20
CA GLU A 135 -4.09 21.44 5.56
C GLU A 135 -5.36 21.47 6.43
N MET A 136 -5.65 20.36 7.14
CA MET A 136 -6.82 20.31 8.03
C MET A 136 -6.59 20.97 9.40
N ALA A 137 -5.35 21.13 9.84
CA ALA A 137 -5.03 21.64 11.18
C ALA A 137 -5.74 22.99 11.55
N PRO A 138 -5.86 23.97 10.64
CA PRO A 138 -6.59 25.20 10.94
C PRO A 138 -8.09 24.99 11.21
N LEU A 139 -8.67 23.92 10.62
CA LEU A 139 -10.08 23.58 10.80
C LEU A 139 -10.34 22.68 12.01
N MET A 140 -9.28 22.04 12.52
CA MET A 140 -9.35 21.10 13.64
C MET A 140 -8.26 21.38 14.68
N PRO A 141 -8.19 22.57 15.28
CA PRO A 141 -7.14 22.94 16.24
C PRO A 141 -7.13 22.05 17.48
N PHE A 142 -8.24 21.35 17.74
CA PHE A 142 -8.41 20.43 18.86
C PHE A 142 -7.90 19.01 18.59
N ALA A 143 -7.50 18.67 17.35
CA ALA A 143 -7.19 17.28 16.94
C ALA A 143 -6.02 16.68 17.73
N ASP A 144 -4.94 17.45 17.94
CA ASP A 144 -3.77 16.99 18.68
C ASP A 144 -4.08 16.74 20.16
N SER A 145 -4.94 17.56 20.75
CA SER A 145 -5.39 17.39 22.14
C SER A 145 -6.19 16.09 22.29
N ILE A 146 -7.08 15.78 21.36
CA ILE A 146 -7.84 14.52 21.37
C ILE A 146 -6.91 13.33 21.16
N ALA A 147 -5.99 13.41 20.19
CA ALA A 147 -5.00 12.37 19.95
C ALA A 147 -4.12 12.14 21.19
N GLY A 148 -3.71 13.20 21.87
CA GLY A 148 -2.95 13.13 23.13
C GLY A 148 -3.70 12.38 24.24
N LEU A 149 -4.98 12.67 24.46
CA LEU A 149 -5.82 11.96 25.42
C LEU A 149 -5.97 10.47 25.07
N GLN A 150 -6.11 10.14 23.80
CA GLN A 150 -6.15 8.76 23.33
C GLN A 150 -4.83 8.03 23.59
N LEU A 151 -3.70 8.68 23.35
CA LEU A 151 -2.37 8.10 23.59
C LEU A 151 -2.13 7.89 25.08
N ALA A 152 -2.47 8.85 25.94
CA ALA A 152 -2.38 8.71 27.39
C ALA A 152 -3.20 7.52 27.89
N ARG A 153 -4.45 7.38 27.41
CA ARG A 153 -5.29 6.22 27.72
C ARG A 153 -4.64 4.90 27.27
N ARG A 154 -4.07 4.85 26.08
CA ARG A 154 -3.39 3.65 25.54
C ARG A 154 -2.16 3.26 26.34
N ARG A 155 -1.46 4.24 26.89
CA ARG A 155 -0.27 4.02 27.71
C ARG A 155 -0.60 3.74 29.16
N LEU A 156 -1.89 3.74 29.53
CA LEU A 156 -2.37 3.61 30.91
C LEU A 156 -1.73 4.67 31.83
N GLU A 157 -1.51 5.87 31.30
CA GLU A 157 -0.99 7.00 32.08
C GLU A 157 -2.03 7.44 33.10
N THR A 158 -1.55 7.79 34.31
CA THR A 158 -2.43 8.33 35.36
C THR A 158 -2.95 9.71 34.90
N LEU A 159 -4.25 9.82 34.71
CA LEU A 159 -4.89 11.06 34.34
C LEU A 159 -5.29 11.84 35.60
N ASP A 160 -4.85 13.09 35.70
CA ASP A 160 -5.43 14.04 36.63
C ASP A 160 -6.82 14.44 36.11
N ALA A 161 -7.86 14.04 36.83
CA ALA A 161 -9.24 14.30 36.44
C ALA A 161 -9.55 15.79 36.33
N GLY A 162 -8.96 16.62 37.20
CA GLY A 162 -9.12 18.07 37.13
C GLY A 162 -8.46 18.70 35.92
N ALA A 163 -7.25 18.24 35.57
CA ALA A 163 -6.56 18.71 34.37
C ALA A 163 -7.29 18.25 33.10
N ALA A 164 -7.74 17.00 33.04
CA ALA A 164 -8.52 16.48 31.92
C ALA A 164 -9.84 17.24 31.72
N ALA A 165 -10.56 17.55 32.80
CA ALA A 165 -11.79 18.34 32.74
C ALA A 165 -11.55 19.76 32.18
N ARG A 166 -10.51 20.45 32.63
CA ARG A 166 -10.13 21.77 32.09
C ARG A 166 -9.76 21.70 30.60
N GLN A 167 -9.04 20.65 30.21
CA GLN A 167 -8.68 20.43 28.80
C GLN A 167 -9.91 20.21 27.92
N LEU A 168 -10.86 19.39 28.35
CA LEU A 168 -12.11 19.12 27.64
C LEU A 168 -12.98 20.40 27.52
N ASP A 169 -13.04 21.21 28.58
CA ASP A 169 -13.75 22.47 28.55
C ASP A 169 -13.10 23.47 27.57
N ALA A 170 -11.78 23.55 27.54
CA ALA A 170 -11.05 24.34 26.56
C ALA A 170 -11.32 23.87 25.11
N LEU A 171 -11.29 22.57 24.87
CA LEU A 171 -11.63 21.96 23.57
C LEU A 171 -13.05 22.31 23.12
N THR A 172 -14.01 22.27 24.04
CA THR A 172 -15.40 22.63 23.74
C THR A 172 -15.52 24.08 23.27
N ARG A 173 -14.78 24.98 23.90
CA ARG A 173 -14.72 26.40 23.45
C ARG A 173 -14.06 26.59 22.10
N GLU A 174 -12.98 25.85 21.83
CA GLU A 174 -12.30 25.86 20.52
C GLU A 174 -13.20 25.35 19.41
N ILE A 175 -13.88 24.24 19.62
CA ILE A 175 -14.83 23.65 18.65
C ILE A 175 -15.97 24.65 18.35
N THR A 176 -16.49 25.31 19.38
CA THR A 176 -17.55 26.31 19.21
C THR A 176 -17.09 27.52 18.40
N ARG A 177 -15.81 27.89 18.51
CA ARG A 177 -15.23 29.02 17.76
C ARG A 177 -15.02 28.72 16.28
N VAL A 178 -14.74 27.46 15.94
CA VAL A 178 -14.48 27.02 14.54
C VAL A 178 -15.80 26.71 13.80
N ARG A 179 -16.88 26.47 14.54
CA ARG A 179 -18.22 26.18 13.99
C ARG A 179 -18.95 27.45 13.51
#